data_2d34b70f7260fc8ced079d0fe82125a4
#
_entry.id   2d34b70f7260fc8ced079d0fe82125a4
#
_cell.length_a   1.000
_cell.length_b   1.000
_cell.length_c   1.000
_cell.angle_alpha   90.00
_cell.angle_beta   90.00
_cell.angle_gamma   90.00
#
_symmetry.space_group_name_H-M   'P 1'
#
loop_
_entity.id
_entity.type
_entity.pdbx_description
1 polymer ?
#
loop_
_entity_poly.entity_id
_entity_poly.type
_entity_poly.pdbx_seq_one_letter_code
_entity_poly.pdbx_strand_id
1 'polypeptide(L)'
;MPHDAQHANHLERERLWPRVWQMACREAELAAPGDFVVYEILDDSILIVRTGPGADDLAAMYNVCQHRGRRLCDEPRGHIGKAIRCRFHGWQYDRAGALTYVHFEDDWQGCAAFDKTKLGLPRVALGRWGGWVWIHEDPQAEPLEQFLGMVPQFLDPFAPTDMRPLWWKTIVAPANWKVLVGAFIEAYHSGATHVSGINYRSARVPSLALGDHGMLYGEPGPFTEYRTDDGRWVTPTSLQENLWANFAHLGRTIGAMTLEPGMAAYARLRALPDDTPVDVVMTSLFEFHREEMVKRGIAWPEGLTLEAWAAAGLDWHIFPNSIVLPTFDGALWYRMRPNGDDPDSSIVDIWSLGRFPPGGAPVVQQETFRGFDAFRDQCEFLEEDFANIEAVNRGMKSRGFRGAMLNPVQEAAVANFHAVLDRYLAVEP
;
A
#
# COMPACT_ATOMS: atom_id res chain seq x y z
N MET A 1 8.47 9.23 -27.39
CA MET A 1 9.94 9.24 -27.33
C MET A 1 10.35 8.23 -26.29
N PRO A 2 11.37 7.40 -26.47
CA PRO A 2 11.88 6.62 -25.37
C PRO A 2 12.47 7.64 -24.40
N HIS A 3 11.75 7.96 -23.32
CA HIS A 3 12.32 8.72 -22.23
C HIS A 3 13.49 7.88 -21.70
N ASP A 4 14.66 8.48 -21.68
CA ASP A 4 15.81 7.94 -21.00
C ASP A 4 15.34 7.62 -19.57
N ALA A 5 15.34 6.34 -19.21
CA ALA A 5 14.80 5.90 -17.92
C ALA A 5 15.56 6.55 -16.74
N GLN A 6 16.83 6.88 -16.92
CA GLN A 6 17.62 7.63 -15.95
C GLN A 6 17.16 9.08 -15.83
N HIS A 7 16.79 9.72 -16.96
CA HIS A 7 16.25 11.07 -16.93
C HIS A 7 14.88 11.11 -16.24
N ALA A 8 14.01 10.14 -16.48
CA ALA A 8 12.73 10.03 -15.80
C ALA A 8 12.91 9.84 -14.27
N ASN A 9 13.83 8.99 -13.85
CA ASN A 9 14.17 8.80 -12.43
C ASN A 9 14.69 10.08 -11.78
N HIS A 10 15.50 10.85 -12.49
CA HIS A 10 15.98 12.16 -12.02
C HIS A 10 14.81 13.15 -11.84
N LEU A 11 13.90 13.22 -12.81
CA LEU A 11 12.71 14.08 -12.69
C LEU A 11 11.80 13.66 -11.53
N GLU A 12 11.60 12.37 -11.31
CA GLU A 12 10.82 11.87 -10.18
C GLU A 12 11.45 12.27 -8.84
N ARG A 13 12.77 12.17 -8.73
CA ARG A 13 13.54 12.63 -7.55
C ARG A 13 13.30 14.09 -7.24
N GLU A 14 13.39 14.94 -8.25
CA GLU A 14 13.34 16.39 -8.06
C GLU A 14 11.91 16.95 -7.98
N ARG A 15 10.94 16.27 -8.60
CA ARG A 15 9.63 16.85 -8.87
C ARG A 15 8.44 16.05 -8.35
N LEU A 16 8.57 14.74 -8.10
CA LEU A 16 7.50 13.92 -7.60
C LEU A 16 7.62 13.69 -6.09
N TRP A 17 8.66 12.98 -5.67
CA TRP A 17 8.75 12.48 -4.29
C TRP A 17 8.76 13.60 -3.25
N PRO A 18 9.44 14.74 -3.44
CA PRO A 18 9.39 15.85 -2.48
C PRO A 18 8.05 16.56 -2.40
N ARG A 19 7.13 16.32 -3.35
CA ARG A 19 5.88 17.09 -3.52
C ARG A 19 4.61 16.26 -3.44
N VAL A 20 4.70 15.03 -2.97
CA VAL A 20 3.56 14.13 -2.88
C VAL A 20 3.50 13.47 -1.51
N TRP A 21 2.29 13.23 -1.01
CA TRP A 21 2.10 12.44 0.19
C TRP A 21 2.48 10.99 -0.06
N GLN A 22 3.28 10.42 0.84
CA GLN A 22 3.80 9.07 0.75
C GLN A 22 3.38 8.25 1.98
N MET A 23 2.82 7.09 1.75
CA MET A 23 2.49 6.14 2.81
C MET A 23 3.79 5.54 3.36
N ALA A 24 4.13 5.85 4.62
CA ALA A 24 5.45 5.53 5.17
C ALA A 24 5.47 4.22 5.99
N CYS A 25 4.71 4.11 7.06
CA CYS A 25 4.69 2.93 7.94
C CYS A 25 3.32 2.74 8.58
N ARG A 26 3.09 1.55 9.18
CA ARG A 26 1.93 1.34 10.04
C ARG A 26 2.09 2.12 11.34
N GLU A 27 1.03 2.80 11.77
CA GLU A 27 1.02 3.51 13.05
C GLU A 27 1.31 2.57 14.24
N ALA A 28 0.89 1.32 14.13
CA ALA A 28 1.15 0.29 15.14
C ALA A 28 2.64 -0.06 15.32
N GLU A 29 3.51 0.28 14.38
CA GLU A 29 4.96 0.13 14.52
C GLU A 29 5.58 1.17 15.47
N LEU A 30 4.83 2.22 15.80
CA LEU A 30 5.21 3.32 16.68
C LEU A 30 4.36 3.29 17.96
N ALA A 31 4.32 2.15 18.65
CA ALA A 31 3.41 1.89 19.76
C ALA A 31 3.79 2.64 21.06
N ALA A 32 5.08 2.78 21.36
CA ALA A 32 5.59 3.36 22.58
C ALA A 32 6.42 4.62 22.34
N PRO A 33 6.42 5.60 23.27
CA PRO A 33 7.27 6.79 23.18
C PRO A 33 8.74 6.40 23.00
N GLY A 34 9.34 6.82 21.90
CA GLY A 34 10.71 6.49 21.48
C GLY A 34 10.78 5.46 20.35
N ASP A 35 9.71 4.75 20.05
CA ASP A 35 9.70 3.90 18.87
C ASP A 35 9.88 4.73 17.61
N PHE A 36 10.65 4.22 16.67
CA PHE A 36 10.92 4.88 15.41
C PHE A 36 10.89 3.91 14.23
N VAL A 37 10.55 4.47 13.08
CA VAL A 37 10.71 3.86 11.75
C VAL A 37 11.49 4.81 10.86
N VAL A 38 12.39 4.26 10.06
CA VAL A 38 13.08 4.99 9.00
C VAL A 38 12.41 4.65 7.68
N TYR A 39 11.93 5.67 6.99
CA TYR A 39 11.37 5.58 5.65
C TYR A 39 12.40 6.07 4.63
N GLU A 40 12.71 5.22 3.66
CA GLU A 40 13.69 5.51 2.61
C GLU A 40 12.97 5.77 1.29
N ILE A 41 13.32 6.86 0.64
CA ILE A 41 12.90 7.18 -0.72
C ILE A 41 14.06 7.77 -1.49
N LEU A 42 14.56 7.06 -2.50
CA LEU A 42 15.77 7.44 -3.24
C LEU A 42 16.95 7.72 -2.27
N ASP A 43 17.48 8.94 -2.27
CA ASP A 43 18.57 9.36 -1.37
C ASP A 43 18.07 9.88 -0.02
N ASP A 44 16.77 10.15 0.11
CA ASP A 44 16.21 10.73 1.30
C ASP A 44 15.84 9.66 2.33
N SER A 45 16.19 9.95 3.55
CA SER A 45 15.95 9.10 4.72
C SER A 45 15.15 9.91 5.74
N ILE A 46 13.93 9.48 6.01
CA ILE A 46 13.01 10.15 6.92
C ILE A 46 12.86 9.32 8.19
N LEU A 47 13.13 9.94 9.34
CA LEU A 47 12.97 9.35 10.66
C LEU A 47 11.60 9.75 11.22
N ILE A 48 10.76 8.78 11.46
CA ILE A 48 9.43 8.93 12.06
C ILE A 48 9.49 8.41 13.48
N VAL A 49 9.11 9.23 14.47
CA VAL A 49 9.30 8.93 15.89
C VAL A 49 8.01 9.15 16.68
N ARG A 50 7.68 8.22 17.57
CA ARG A 50 6.70 8.45 18.63
C ARG A 50 7.37 9.28 19.73
N THR A 51 7.00 10.56 19.85
CA THR A 51 7.65 11.50 20.76
C THR A 51 7.14 11.41 22.19
N GLY A 52 5.86 11.06 22.37
CA GLY A 52 5.16 10.97 23.65
C GLY A 52 4.01 9.96 23.64
N PRO A 53 3.22 9.89 24.73
CA PRO A 53 2.16 8.88 24.91
C PRO A 53 0.85 9.20 24.17
N GLY A 54 0.67 10.45 23.73
CA GLY A 54 -0.53 10.88 23.01
C GLY A 54 -0.60 10.32 21.60
N ALA A 55 -1.80 10.16 21.06
CA ALA A 55 -2.00 9.67 19.69
C ALA A 55 -1.31 10.60 18.67
N ASP A 56 -1.31 11.91 18.92
CA ASP A 56 -0.73 12.93 18.03
C ASP A 56 0.76 13.20 18.33
N ASP A 57 1.34 12.53 19.31
CA ASP A 57 2.75 12.68 19.67
C ASP A 57 3.65 11.94 18.67
N LEU A 58 3.60 12.32 17.41
CA LEU A 58 4.44 11.84 16.32
C LEU A 58 5.25 13.00 15.72
N ALA A 59 6.46 12.70 15.29
CA ALA A 59 7.28 13.63 14.54
C ALA A 59 7.96 12.92 13.37
N ALA A 60 8.06 13.61 12.24
CA ALA A 60 8.82 13.15 11.08
C ALA A 60 9.86 14.21 10.69
N MET A 61 11.07 13.76 10.40
CA MET A 61 12.21 14.63 10.12
C MET A 61 13.26 13.90 9.28
N TYR A 62 14.12 14.65 8.59
CA TYR A 62 15.25 14.04 7.90
C TYR A 62 16.21 13.36 8.88
N ASN A 63 16.59 12.14 8.57
CA ASN A 63 17.49 11.30 9.36
C ASN A 63 18.96 11.69 9.18
N VAL A 64 19.27 12.98 9.30
CA VAL A 64 20.59 13.54 8.96
C VAL A 64 21.06 14.55 9.99
N CYS A 65 22.26 14.32 10.54
CA CYS A 65 22.89 15.22 11.53
C CYS A 65 23.29 16.55 10.87
N GLN A 66 22.84 17.66 11.43
CA GLN A 66 23.08 19.00 10.91
C GLN A 66 24.53 19.49 11.10
N HIS A 67 25.39 18.70 11.72
CA HIS A 67 26.81 19.02 11.80
C HIS A 67 27.57 18.72 10.50
N ARG A 68 27.53 17.47 10.04
CA ARG A 68 28.30 17.02 8.86
C ARG A 68 27.59 15.88 8.10
N GLY A 69 26.26 15.87 8.09
CA GLY A 69 25.48 15.00 7.24
C GLY A 69 25.47 13.50 7.62
N ARG A 70 25.98 13.12 8.83
CA ARG A 70 25.92 11.70 9.22
C ARG A 70 24.48 11.30 9.46
N ARG A 71 24.04 10.18 8.88
CA ARG A 71 22.77 9.51 9.17
C ARG A 71 22.70 9.16 10.66
N LEU A 72 21.56 9.44 11.32
CA LEU A 72 21.42 9.30 12.76
C LEU A 72 21.01 7.90 13.20
N CYS A 73 19.98 7.36 12.57
CA CYS A 73 19.49 5.99 12.77
C CYS A 73 19.83 5.13 11.55
N ASP A 74 20.61 4.10 11.74
CA ASP A 74 21.08 3.19 10.67
C ASP A 74 20.12 2.01 10.49
N GLU A 75 19.38 1.63 11.55
CA GLU A 75 18.40 0.55 11.52
C GLU A 75 17.04 1.04 10.98
N PRO A 76 16.31 0.20 10.26
CA PRO A 76 15.03 0.58 9.67
C PRO A 76 13.93 0.87 10.72
N ARG A 77 14.08 0.33 11.92
CA ARG A 77 13.19 0.53 13.07
C ARG A 77 13.90 0.26 14.37
N GLY A 78 13.37 0.79 15.47
CA GLY A 78 13.94 0.56 16.78
C GLY A 78 13.35 1.48 17.83
N HIS A 79 14.12 1.69 18.90
CA HIS A 79 13.69 2.51 20.02
C HIS A 79 14.76 3.54 20.39
N ILE A 80 14.38 4.82 20.42
CA ILE A 80 15.18 5.95 20.89
C ILE A 80 14.88 6.15 22.37
N GLY A 81 15.91 6.07 23.19
CA GLY A 81 15.80 6.37 24.62
C GLY A 81 15.47 7.85 24.86
N LYS A 82 16.38 8.59 25.51
CA LYS A 82 16.16 10.01 25.84
C LYS A 82 16.48 10.97 24.70
N ALA A 83 17.38 10.59 23.78
CA ALA A 83 17.85 11.45 22.70
C ALA A 83 18.32 10.65 21.48
N ILE A 84 18.20 11.25 20.31
CA ILE A 84 18.81 10.80 19.05
C ILE A 84 20.26 11.29 19.09
N ARG A 85 21.22 10.37 19.14
CA ARG A 85 22.64 10.72 19.26
C ARG A 85 23.39 10.42 17.95
N CYS A 86 24.02 11.44 17.38
CA CYS A 86 24.95 11.27 16.28
C CYS A 86 26.19 10.50 16.75
N ARG A 87 26.47 9.37 16.10
CA ARG A 87 27.62 8.50 16.46
C ARG A 87 28.95 9.07 16.00
N PHE A 88 28.98 10.18 15.24
CA PHE A 88 30.20 10.78 14.73
C PHE A 88 30.83 11.74 15.75
N HIS A 89 30.12 12.84 16.10
CA HIS A 89 30.65 13.86 17.02
C HIS A 89 29.78 14.07 18.26
N GLY A 90 28.81 13.17 18.54
CA GLY A 90 28.06 13.17 19.76
C GLY A 90 26.97 14.23 19.87
N TRP A 91 26.63 14.97 18.79
CA TRP A 91 25.49 15.87 18.81
C TRP A 91 24.22 15.10 19.16
N GLN A 92 23.36 15.70 19.99
CA GLN A 92 22.14 15.05 20.42
C GLN A 92 20.93 15.91 20.09
N TYR A 93 19.90 15.24 19.65
CA TYR A 93 18.59 15.84 19.38
C TYR A 93 17.57 15.15 20.28
N ASP A 94 16.55 15.88 20.71
CA ASP A 94 15.41 15.25 21.35
C ASP A 94 14.59 14.41 20.35
N ARG A 95 13.57 13.70 20.83
CA ARG A 95 12.69 12.89 19.97
C ARG A 95 11.91 13.71 18.95
N ALA A 96 11.79 14.99 19.20
CA ALA A 96 11.15 15.94 18.32
C ALA A 96 12.13 16.62 17.34
N GLY A 97 13.43 16.28 17.37
CA GLY A 97 14.46 16.77 16.45
C GLY A 97 15.10 18.08 16.85
N ALA A 98 14.80 18.66 18.02
CA ALA A 98 15.50 19.85 18.48
C ALA A 98 16.91 19.50 18.95
N LEU A 99 17.91 20.30 18.56
CA LEU A 99 19.31 20.11 18.99
C LEU A 99 19.46 20.45 20.47
N THR A 100 19.78 19.45 21.31
CA THR A 100 19.85 19.60 22.77
C THR A 100 21.27 19.64 23.32
N TYR A 101 22.22 18.97 22.65
CA TYR A 101 23.60 18.89 23.10
C TYR A 101 24.59 18.96 21.94
N VAL A 102 25.63 19.75 22.15
CA VAL A 102 26.80 19.86 21.26
C VAL A 102 28.06 19.62 22.09
N HIS A 103 28.97 18.79 21.60
CA HIS A 103 30.22 18.51 22.24
C HIS A 103 31.15 19.74 22.11
N PHE A 104 31.76 20.18 23.22
CA PHE A 104 32.56 21.42 23.31
C PHE A 104 31.82 22.64 22.74
N GLU A 105 30.60 22.85 23.19
CA GLU A 105 29.72 23.95 22.71
C GLU A 105 30.39 25.32 22.84
N ASP A 106 31.25 25.52 23.84
CA ASP A 106 31.98 26.78 24.07
C ASP A 106 32.93 27.16 22.92
N ASP A 107 33.46 26.19 22.21
CA ASP A 107 34.33 26.45 21.03
C ASP A 107 33.59 27.17 19.90
N TRP A 108 32.26 27.15 19.91
CA TRP A 108 31.43 27.83 18.94
C TRP A 108 31.10 29.28 19.26
N GLN A 109 31.58 29.81 20.41
CA GLN A 109 31.39 31.18 20.79
C GLN A 109 31.97 32.12 19.73
N GLY A 110 31.15 33.12 19.31
CA GLY A 110 31.54 34.04 18.23
C GLY A 110 31.37 33.52 16.80
N CYS A 111 30.97 32.27 16.61
CA CYS A 111 30.62 31.74 15.30
C CYS A 111 29.20 32.20 14.92
N ALA A 112 29.11 33.18 14.01
CA ALA A 112 27.82 33.75 13.60
C ALA A 112 26.86 32.69 12.91
N ALA A 113 27.43 31.63 12.37
CA ALA A 113 26.67 30.56 11.73
C ALA A 113 26.12 29.53 12.74
N PHE A 114 26.60 29.53 13.99
CA PHE A 114 26.16 28.60 15.02
C PHE A 114 24.98 29.17 15.80
N ASP A 115 23.80 28.72 15.44
CA ASP A 115 22.56 28.98 16.16
C ASP A 115 21.89 27.65 16.48
N LYS A 116 22.04 27.15 17.70
CA LYS A 116 21.53 25.88 18.15
C LYS A 116 20.03 25.70 17.91
N THR A 117 19.27 26.80 17.96
CA THR A 117 17.81 26.79 17.73
C THR A 117 17.45 26.54 16.25
N LYS A 118 18.37 26.81 15.34
CA LYS A 118 18.21 26.58 13.89
C LYS A 118 18.85 25.30 13.39
N LEU A 119 19.61 24.61 14.24
CA LEU A 119 20.33 23.38 13.93
C LEU A 119 19.57 22.12 14.34
N GLY A 120 18.24 22.22 14.52
CA GLY A 120 17.36 21.07 14.67
C GLY A 120 17.26 20.28 13.37
N LEU A 121 16.77 19.05 13.45
CA LEU A 121 16.54 18.20 12.27
C LEU A 121 15.46 18.82 11.37
N PRO A 122 15.67 18.95 10.06
CA PRO A 122 14.65 19.46 9.15
C PRO A 122 13.40 18.62 9.24
N ARG A 123 12.25 19.27 9.32
CA ARG A 123 10.94 18.64 9.46
C ARG A 123 10.36 18.29 8.12
N VAL A 124 9.53 17.25 8.09
CA VAL A 124 8.62 16.93 7.01
C VAL A 124 7.19 16.95 7.55
N ALA A 125 6.19 17.19 6.70
CA ALA A 125 4.80 17.09 7.12
C ALA A 125 4.45 15.63 7.44
N LEU A 126 3.55 15.44 8.40
CA LEU A 126 3.08 14.15 8.85
C LEU A 126 1.55 14.16 8.92
N GLY A 127 0.93 13.13 8.39
CA GLY A 127 -0.49 12.86 8.48
C GLY A 127 -0.76 11.42 8.88
N ARG A 128 -2.01 11.12 9.27
CA ARG A 128 -2.45 9.77 9.65
C ARG A 128 -3.77 9.47 8.97
N TRP A 129 -3.82 8.35 8.27
CA TRP A 129 -5.07 7.84 7.70
C TRP A 129 -4.96 6.33 7.45
N GLY A 130 -6.05 5.61 7.65
CA GLY A 130 -6.15 4.17 7.36
C GLY A 130 -5.25 3.29 8.23
N GLY A 131 -4.80 3.77 9.40
CA GLY A 131 -3.83 3.12 10.27
C GLY A 131 -2.39 3.21 9.76
N TRP A 132 -2.15 4.11 8.81
CA TRP A 132 -0.85 4.44 8.27
C TRP A 132 -0.41 5.83 8.69
N VAL A 133 0.89 5.99 8.88
CA VAL A 133 1.56 7.29 8.93
C VAL A 133 1.96 7.65 7.50
N TRP A 134 1.59 8.85 7.11
CA TRP A 134 1.91 9.46 5.83
C TRP A 134 2.89 10.61 6.05
N ILE A 135 3.80 10.80 5.11
CA ILE A 135 4.75 11.92 5.13
C ILE A 135 4.70 12.70 3.83
N HIS A 136 5.05 13.97 3.92
CA HIS A 136 5.31 14.82 2.76
C HIS A 136 6.55 15.66 3.05
N GLU A 137 7.52 15.70 2.13
CA GLU A 137 8.82 16.32 2.42
C GLU A 137 8.71 17.84 2.63
N ASP A 138 7.74 18.50 1.97
CA ASP A 138 7.42 19.90 2.29
C ASP A 138 6.61 19.98 3.60
N PRO A 139 7.16 20.63 4.66
CA PRO A 139 6.43 20.80 5.94
C PRO A 139 5.20 21.71 5.83
N GLN A 140 5.02 22.43 4.73
CA GLN A 140 3.88 23.30 4.44
C GLN A 140 2.93 22.71 3.39
N ALA A 141 3.07 21.43 3.07
CA ALA A 141 2.17 20.74 2.15
C ALA A 141 0.69 20.91 2.53
N GLU A 142 -0.18 20.77 1.54
CA GLU A 142 -1.62 20.69 1.81
C GLU A 142 -1.92 19.55 2.82
N PRO A 143 -2.98 19.68 3.64
CA PRO A 143 -3.36 18.62 4.56
C PRO A 143 -3.60 17.28 3.85
N LEU A 144 -3.20 16.17 4.48
CA LEU A 144 -3.40 14.82 3.94
C LEU A 144 -4.84 14.54 3.53
N GLU A 145 -5.82 15.03 4.29
CA GLU A 145 -7.25 14.89 3.98
C GLU A 145 -7.62 15.50 2.63
N GLN A 146 -7.04 16.66 2.30
CA GLN A 146 -7.27 17.32 1.02
C GLN A 146 -6.64 16.52 -0.13
N PHE A 147 -5.45 16.00 0.07
CA PHE A 147 -4.78 15.12 -0.90
C PHE A 147 -5.57 13.82 -1.14
N LEU A 148 -6.04 13.16 -0.09
CA LEU A 148 -6.83 11.93 -0.19
C LEU A 148 -8.20 12.16 -0.84
N GLY A 149 -8.74 13.37 -0.79
CA GLY A 149 -9.98 13.73 -1.42
C GLY A 149 -11.15 12.82 -1.05
N MET A 150 -11.65 12.07 -2.02
CA MET A 150 -12.81 11.18 -1.83
C MET A 150 -12.44 9.80 -1.23
N VAL A 151 -11.18 9.43 -1.18
CA VAL A 151 -10.72 8.10 -0.73
C VAL A 151 -11.28 7.72 0.65
N PRO A 152 -11.22 8.58 1.70
CA PRO A 152 -11.77 8.28 3.01
C PRO A 152 -13.29 7.99 2.99
N GLN A 153 -14.06 8.69 2.17
CA GLN A 153 -15.51 8.48 2.07
C GLN A 153 -15.88 7.03 1.74
N PHE A 154 -15.05 6.36 0.93
CA PHE A 154 -15.30 4.98 0.49
C PHE A 154 -14.60 3.94 1.37
N LEU A 155 -13.44 4.26 1.95
CA LEU A 155 -12.63 3.29 2.67
C LEU A 155 -12.75 3.37 4.20
N ASP A 156 -13.12 4.52 4.78
CA ASP A 156 -13.32 4.63 6.23
C ASP A 156 -14.41 3.69 6.78
N PRO A 157 -15.50 3.39 6.04
CA PRO A 157 -16.47 2.39 6.50
C PRO A 157 -15.86 1.03 6.84
N PHE A 158 -14.77 0.65 6.17
CA PHE A 158 -14.02 -0.57 6.48
C PHE A 158 -13.12 -0.44 7.72
N ALA A 159 -13.04 0.71 8.37
CA ALA A 159 -12.19 0.97 9.52
C ALA A 159 -10.76 0.36 9.37
N PRO A 160 -9.99 0.75 8.35
CA PRO A 160 -8.66 0.16 8.09
C PRO A 160 -7.64 0.43 9.21
N THR A 161 -7.89 1.41 10.05
CA THR A 161 -7.11 1.72 11.26
C THR A 161 -7.13 0.55 12.26
N ASP A 162 -8.21 -0.22 12.31
CA ASP A 162 -8.38 -1.34 13.24
C ASP A 162 -7.79 -2.64 12.72
N MET A 163 -7.39 -2.68 11.46
CA MET A 163 -6.76 -3.84 10.87
C MET A 163 -5.32 -3.99 11.35
N ARG A 164 -4.87 -5.24 11.46
CA ARG A 164 -3.49 -5.61 11.83
C ARG A 164 -2.90 -6.52 10.78
N PRO A 165 -1.57 -6.48 10.54
CA PRO A 165 -0.94 -7.39 9.60
C PRO A 165 -1.14 -8.85 10.01
N LEU A 166 -1.54 -9.68 9.04
CA LEU A 166 -1.47 -11.14 9.10
C LEU A 166 -0.12 -11.61 8.58
N TRP A 167 0.38 -10.96 7.53
CA TRP A 167 1.74 -11.09 7.02
C TRP A 167 2.18 -9.80 6.33
N TRP A 168 3.50 -9.62 6.22
CA TRP A 168 4.15 -8.51 5.52
C TRP A 168 5.31 -9.04 4.70
N LYS A 169 5.22 -8.92 3.40
CA LYS A 169 6.22 -9.36 2.44
C LYS A 169 6.76 -8.17 1.65
N THR A 170 8.07 -8.16 1.43
CA THR A 170 8.76 -7.13 0.64
C THR A 170 9.55 -7.80 -0.45
N ILE A 171 9.41 -7.33 -1.68
CA ILE A 171 10.15 -7.84 -2.83
C ILE A 171 11.02 -6.72 -3.39
N VAL A 172 12.31 -6.99 -3.56
CA VAL A 172 13.18 -6.18 -4.40
C VAL A 172 12.97 -6.68 -5.84
N ALA A 173 12.05 -6.02 -6.54
CA ALA A 173 11.56 -6.45 -7.85
C ALA A 173 12.48 -5.99 -8.98
N PRO A 174 12.73 -6.82 -10.02
CA PRO A 174 13.53 -6.46 -11.19
C PRO A 174 12.69 -5.72 -12.25
N ALA A 175 12.01 -4.67 -11.83
CA ALA A 175 11.15 -3.85 -12.69
C ALA A 175 11.00 -2.44 -12.14
N ASN A 176 10.65 -1.50 -13.02
CA ASN A 176 10.31 -0.14 -12.62
C ASN A 176 9.02 -0.11 -11.78
N TRP A 177 8.99 0.72 -10.74
CA TRP A 177 7.83 0.83 -9.85
C TRP A 177 6.53 1.22 -10.57
N LYS A 178 6.62 2.02 -11.65
CA LYS A 178 5.45 2.42 -12.47
C LYS A 178 4.87 1.26 -13.27
N VAL A 179 5.71 0.33 -13.70
CA VAL A 179 5.25 -0.90 -14.38
C VAL A 179 4.42 -1.74 -13.42
N LEU A 180 4.89 -1.87 -12.18
CA LEU A 180 4.17 -2.59 -11.13
C LEU A 180 2.85 -1.89 -10.77
N VAL A 181 2.88 -0.57 -10.48
CA VAL A 181 1.64 0.18 -10.24
C VAL A 181 0.65 -0.02 -11.38
N GLY A 182 1.10 0.17 -12.64
CA GLY A 182 0.24 0.04 -13.81
C GLY A 182 -0.41 -1.34 -13.94
N ALA A 183 0.28 -2.42 -13.55
CA ALA A 183 -0.25 -3.77 -13.59
C ALA A 183 -1.26 -4.10 -12.48
N PHE A 184 -1.20 -3.38 -11.35
CA PHE A 184 -2.05 -3.67 -10.19
C PHE A 184 -3.21 -2.67 -10.00
N ILE A 185 -3.40 -1.71 -10.90
CA ILE A 185 -4.51 -0.74 -10.88
C ILE A 185 -5.48 -0.93 -12.05
N GLU A 186 -5.50 -2.12 -12.62
CA GLU A 186 -6.42 -2.57 -13.66
C GLU A 186 -6.67 -4.08 -13.51
N ALA A 187 -7.72 -4.59 -14.08
CA ALA A 187 -8.02 -6.03 -14.10
C ALA A 187 -8.17 -6.58 -15.52
N TYR A 188 -7.75 -5.82 -16.54
CA TYR A 188 -7.82 -6.23 -17.94
C TYR A 188 -6.90 -7.42 -18.24
N HIS A 189 -5.76 -7.51 -17.51
CA HIS A 189 -4.83 -8.64 -17.62
C HIS A 189 -5.40 -9.95 -17.06
N SER A 190 -6.37 -9.89 -16.12
CA SER A 190 -6.79 -11.07 -15.33
C SER A 190 -7.24 -12.24 -16.19
N GLY A 191 -7.92 -11.96 -17.32
CA GLY A 191 -8.39 -13.01 -18.23
C GLY A 191 -7.30 -13.78 -18.98
N ALA A 192 -6.07 -13.27 -18.99
CA ALA A 192 -4.93 -13.91 -19.64
C ALA A 192 -3.86 -14.38 -18.65
N THR A 193 -3.73 -13.72 -17.52
CA THR A 193 -2.68 -13.93 -16.52
C THR A 193 -3.12 -14.94 -15.46
N HIS A 194 -4.31 -14.76 -14.87
CA HIS A 194 -4.81 -15.65 -13.82
C HIS A 194 -5.54 -16.84 -14.41
N VAL A 195 -4.81 -17.94 -14.57
CA VAL A 195 -5.32 -19.15 -15.26
C VAL A 195 -5.31 -20.39 -14.38
N SER A 196 -4.80 -20.32 -13.15
CA SER A 196 -4.65 -21.49 -12.28
C SER A 196 -5.96 -21.98 -11.68
N GLY A 197 -6.85 -21.10 -11.27
CA GLY A 197 -8.03 -21.47 -10.50
C GLY A 197 -9.36 -20.85 -10.97
N ILE A 198 -9.34 -19.66 -11.57
CA ILE A 198 -10.52 -18.94 -12.06
C ILE A 198 -10.30 -18.52 -13.52
N ASN A 199 -11.31 -18.72 -14.34
CA ASN A 199 -11.28 -18.25 -15.73
C ASN A 199 -11.91 -16.86 -15.85
N TYR A 200 -11.10 -15.82 -15.73
CA TYR A 200 -11.53 -14.42 -15.78
C TYR A 200 -11.77 -13.88 -17.20
N ARG A 201 -11.69 -14.69 -18.26
CA ARG A 201 -11.82 -14.21 -19.66
C ARG A 201 -13.14 -13.50 -19.96
N SER A 202 -14.19 -13.82 -19.22
CA SER A 202 -15.51 -13.16 -19.33
C SER A 202 -15.72 -12.04 -18.32
N ALA A 203 -14.84 -11.88 -17.36
CA ALA A 203 -14.93 -10.82 -16.35
C ALA A 203 -14.54 -9.49 -16.98
N ARG A 204 -15.35 -8.46 -16.73
CA ARG A 204 -15.10 -7.09 -17.13
C ARG A 204 -15.10 -6.22 -15.88
N VAL A 205 -13.97 -5.58 -15.61
CA VAL A 205 -13.78 -4.75 -14.43
C VAL A 205 -13.35 -3.35 -14.89
N PRO A 206 -14.31 -2.44 -15.06
CA PRO A 206 -13.98 -1.05 -15.38
C PRO A 206 -13.23 -0.37 -14.26
N SER A 207 -12.49 0.69 -14.61
CA SER A 207 -11.83 1.56 -13.66
C SER A 207 -12.22 3.02 -13.86
N LEU A 208 -12.11 3.81 -12.79
CA LEU A 208 -12.45 5.23 -12.74
C LEU A 208 -11.26 6.05 -12.30
N ALA A 209 -11.14 7.25 -12.85
CA ALA A 209 -10.31 8.32 -12.33
C ALA A 209 -11.12 9.12 -11.28
N LEU A 210 -10.56 9.28 -10.08
CA LEU A 210 -11.17 10.02 -8.98
C LEU A 210 -10.17 11.06 -8.44
N GLY A 211 -10.09 12.22 -9.09
CA GLY A 211 -9.02 13.18 -8.84
C GLY A 211 -7.67 12.57 -9.24
N ASP A 212 -6.71 12.58 -8.32
CA ASP A 212 -5.39 11.99 -8.54
C ASP A 212 -5.36 10.47 -8.30
N HIS A 213 -6.45 9.90 -7.81
CA HIS A 213 -6.59 8.49 -7.45
C HIS A 213 -7.37 7.71 -8.50
N GLY A 214 -7.46 6.39 -8.32
CA GLY A 214 -8.21 5.51 -9.19
C GLY A 214 -8.99 4.46 -8.40
N MET A 215 -10.06 3.95 -8.98
CA MET A 215 -10.87 2.88 -8.38
C MET A 215 -11.30 1.88 -9.46
N LEU A 216 -11.23 0.59 -9.13
CA LEU A 216 -11.82 -0.47 -9.92
C LEU A 216 -13.18 -0.86 -9.33
N TYR A 217 -14.15 -1.11 -10.18
CA TYR A 217 -15.47 -1.54 -9.74
C TYR A 217 -16.00 -2.72 -10.55
N GLY A 218 -16.73 -3.60 -9.87
CA GLY A 218 -17.36 -4.75 -10.51
C GLY A 218 -18.63 -4.36 -11.25
N GLU A 219 -18.82 -4.92 -12.44
CA GLU A 219 -20.09 -4.87 -13.15
C GLU A 219 -20.76 -6.25 -13.12
N PRO A 220 -22.12 -6.30 -13.11
CA PRO A 220 -22.81 -7.57 -13.33
C PRO A 220 -22.39 -8.17 -14.68
N GLY A 221 -22.00 -9.43 -14.67
CA GLY A 221 -21.50 -10.12 -15.85
C GLY A 221 -21.77 -11.62 -15.79
N PRO A 222 -21.35 -12.38 -16.81
CA PRO A 222 -21.42 -13.83 -16.78
C PRO A 222 -20.57 -14.38 -15.62
N PHE A 223 -21.00 -15.50 -15.08
CA PHE A 223 -20.24 -16.20 -14.04
C PHE A 223 -18.89 -16.67 -14.58
N THR A 224 -17.88 -16.64 -13.73
CA THR A 224 -16.53 -17.09 -14.04
C THR A 224 -16.40 -18.57 -13.74
N GLU A 225 -15.88 -19.35 -14.70
CA GLU A 225 -15.56 -20.75 -14.44
C GLU A 225 -14.47 -20.86 -13.39
N TYR A 226 -14.57 -21.88 -12.55
CA TYR A 226 -13.54 -22.17 -11.54
C TYR A 226 -13.03 -23.60 -11.69
N ARG A 227 -11.81 -23.84 -11.21
CA ARG A 227 -11.18 -25.15 -11.21
C ARG A 227 -11.39 -25.85 -9.87
N THR A 228 -11.90 -27.07 -9.90
CA THR A 228 -12.08 -27.93 -8.73
C THR A 228 -10.76 -28.57 -8.33
N ASP A 229 -10.68 -29.11 -7.10
CA ASP A 229 -9.48 -29.77 -6.58
C ASP A 229 -9.02 -30.97 -7.41
N ASP A 230 -9.94 -31.63 -8.13
CA ASP A 230 -9.62 -32.71 -9.08
C ASP A 230 -9.25 -32.19 -10.49
N GLY A 231 -9.11 -30.88 -10.65
CA GLY A 231 -8.61 -30.20 -11.86
C GLY A 231 -9.63 -29.95 -12.95
N ARG A 232 -10.93 -30.24 -12.74
CA ARG A 232 -11.99 -29.97 -13.72
C ARG A 232 -12.44 -28.51 -13.66
N TRP A 233 -12.78 -27.94 -14.82
CA TRP A 233 -13.43 -26.66 -14.94
C TRP A 233 -14.93 -26.80 -14.76
N VAL A 234 -15.54 -25.94 -13.96
CA VAL A 234 -16.97 -25.90 -13.66
C VAL A 234 -17.48 -24.48 -13.84
N THR A 235 -18.61 -24.35 -14.55
CA THR A 235 -19.34 -23.09 -14.65
C THR A 235 -20.34 -23.04 -13.48
N PRO A 236 -20.28 -22.01 -12.60
CA PRO A 236 -21.27 -21.83 -11.55
C PRO A 236 -22.69 -21.75 -12.09
N THR A 237 -23.64 -22.32 -11.39
CA THR A 237 -25.07 -22.26 -11.76
C THR A 237 -25.82 -21.16 -11.01
N SER A 238 -25.21 -20.57 -10.01
CA SER A 238 -25.81 -19.54 -9.14
C SER A 238 -24.81 -18.47 -8.72
N LEU A 239 -25.33 -17.29 -8.32
CA LEU A 239 -24.50 -16.19 -7.84
C LEU A 239 -23.69 -16.57 -6.60
N GLN A 240 -24.32 -17.27 -5.64
CA GLN A 240 -23.65 -17.69 -4.42
C GLN A 240 -22.50 -18.67 -4.66
N GLU A 241 -22.64 -19.57 -5.64
CA GLU A 241 -21.54 -20.45 -6.04
C GLU A 241 -20.41 -19.66 -6.71
N ASN A 242 -20.74 -18.71 -7.59
CA ASN A 242 -19.75 -17.86 -8.25
C ASN A 242 -18.96 -17.01 -7.25
N LEU A 243 -19.65 -16.37 -6.30
CA LEU A 243 -19.01 -15.57 -5.25
C LEU A 243 -18.10 -16.46 -4.37
N TRP A 244 -18.61 -17.62 -3.93
CA TRP A 244 -17.82 -18.56 -3.15
C TRP A 244 -16.55 -19.00 -3.92
N ALA A 245 -16.67 -19.38 -5.18
CA ALA A 245 -15.54 -19.87 -5.96
C ALA A 245 -14.43 -18.81 -6.06
N ASN A 246 -14.80 -17.56 -6.41
CA ASN A 246 -13.86 -16.45 -6.56
C ASN A 246 -13.17 -16.12 -5.23
N PHE A 247 -13.92 -15.86 -4.17
CA PHE A 247 -13.33 -15.40 -2.91
C PHE A 247 -12.64 -16.52 -2.13
N ALA A 248 -13.10 -17.76 -2.25
CA ALA A 248 -12.39 -18.91 -1.68
C ALA A 248 -11.06 -19.18 -2.41
N HIS A 249 -11.00 -18.95 -3.73
CA HIS A 249 -9.75 -19.02 -4.48
C HIS A 249 -8.76 -17.98 -4.01
N LEU A 250 -9.16 -16.70 -3.93
CA LEU A 250 -8.31 -15.61 -3.43
C LEU A 250 -7.82 -15.88 -1.99
N GLY A 251 -8.71 -16.33 -1.11
CA GLY A 251 -8.33 -16.69 0.25
C GLY A 251 -7.26 -17.79 0.32
N ARG A 252 -7.31 -18.79 -0.56
CA ARG A 252 -6.32 -19.88 -0.61
C ARG A 252 -5.01 -19.49 -1.28
N THR A 253 -5.07 -18.71 -2.36
CA THR A 253 -3.90 -18.44 -3.22
C THR A 253 -3.14 -17.18 -2.83
N ILE A 254 -3.79 -16.24 -2.15
CA ILE A 254 -3.16 -15.01 -1.63
C ILE A 254 -2.92 -15.09 -0.12
N GLY A 255 -3.81 -15.74 0.65
CA GLY A 255 -3.82 -15.67 2.10
C GLY A 255 -4.14 -14.25 2.60
N ALA A 256 -4.97 -13.53 1.84
CA ALA A 256 -5.45 -12.19 2.11
C ALA A 256 -6.85 -12.01 1.54
N MET A 257 -7.50 -10.87 1.79
CA MET A 257 -8.81 -10.48 1.30
C MET A 257 -9.96 -11.34 1.84
N THR A 258 -9.83 -12.66 1.82
CA THR A 258 -10.78 -13.59 2.42
C THR A 258 -10.05 -14.41 3.47
N LEU A 259 -10.24 -14.08 4.72
CA LEU A 259 -9.65 -14.75 5.86
C LEU A 259 -10.59 -15.85 6.42
N GLU A 260 -10.27 -16.43 7.57
CA GLU A 260 -11.07 -17.52 8.15
C GLU A 260 -12.56 -17.17 8.35
N PRO A 261 -12.94 -15.97 8.87
CA PRO A 261 -14.36 -15.61 8.98
C PRO A 261 -15.05 -15.53 7.61
N GLY A 262 -14.39 -14.93 6.63
CA GLY A 262 -14.89 -14.82 5.26
C GLY A 262 -15.03 -16.18 4.59
N MET A 263 -14.06 -17.07 4.72
CA MET A 263 -14.14 -18.44 4.20
C MET A 263 -15.36 -19.19 4.76
N ALA A 264 -15.63 -19.03 6.05
CA ALA A 264 -16.81 -19.64 6.68
C ALA A 264 -18.12 -19.00 6.18
N ALA A 265 -18.15 -17.67 5.99
CA ALA A 265 -19.31 -16.97 5.46
C ALA A 265 -19.62 -17.37 3.99
N TYR A 266 -18.61 -17.45 3.14
CA TYR A 266 -18.78 -17.90 1.76
C TYR A 266 -19.21 -19.39 1.66
N ALA A 267 -18.74 -20.24 2.55
CA ALA A 267 -19.19 -21.63 2.61
C ALA A 267 -20.69 -21.74 2.97
N ARG A 268 -21.17 -20.89 3.87
CA ARG A 268 -22.61 -20.79 4.20
C ARG A 268 -23.40 -20.23 3.03
N LEU A 269 -22.85 -19.21 2.35
CA LEU A 269 -23.49 -18.61 1.18
C LEU A 269 -23.72 -19.64 0.08
N ARG A 270 -22.69 -20.44 -0.24
CA ARG A 270 -22.76 -21.52 -1.23
C ARG A 270 -23.85 -22.56 -0.91
N ALA A 271 -24.18 -22.74 0.38
CA ALA A 271 -25.20 -23.70 0.80
C ALA A 271 -26.64 -23.22 0.58
N LEU A 272 -26.86 -21.97 0.15
CA LEU A 272 -28.19 -21.50 -0.20
C LEU A 272 -28.70 -22.18 -1.48
N PRO A 273 -30.03 -22.36 -1.65
CA PRO A 273 -30.61 -22.86 -2.87
C PRO A 273 -30.18 -22.08 -4.10
N ASP A 274 -30.00 -22.76 -5.25
CA ASP A 274 -29.52 -22.13 -6.49
C ASP A 274 -30.46 -21.04 -7.03
N ASP A 275 -31.76 -21.13 -6.75
CA ASP A 275 -32.79 -20.18 -7.14
C ASP A 275 -33.00 -19.04 -6.13
N THR A 276 -32.10 -18.88 -5.16
CA THR A 276 -32.17 -17.79 -4.18
C THR A 276 -32.10 -16.43 -4.89
N PRO A 277 -33.02 -15.51 -4.66
CA PRO A 277 -33.00 -14.18 -5.25
C PRO A 277 -31.71 -13.41 -4.96
N VAL A 278 -31.22 -12.61 -5.94
CA VAL A 278 -29.94 -11.90 -5.84
C VAL A 278 -29.86 -10.99 -4.61
N ASP A 279 -30.92 -10.27 -4.29
CA ASP A 279 -31.00 -9.40 -3.12
C ASP A 279 -30.89 -10.18 -1.80
N VAL A 280 -31.46 -11.39 -1.75
CA VAL A 280 -31.33 -12.31 -0.62
C VAL A 280 -29.89 -12.85 -0.52
N VAL A 281 -29.27 -13.22 -1.64
CA VAL A 281 -27.86 -13.66 -1.67
C VAL A 281 -26.96 -12.54 -1.13
N MET A 282 -27.14 -11.30 -1.60
CA MET A 282 -26.29 -10.16 -1.18
C MET A 282 -26.49 -9.80 0.29
N THR A 283 -27.74 -9.80 0.76
CA THR A 283 -28.03 -9.60 2.20
C THR A 283 -27.43 -10.72 3.05
N SER A 284 -27.56 -11.98 2.61
CA SER A 284 -26.98 -13.13 3.32
C SER A 284 -25.45 -13.08 3.34
N LEU A 285 -24.81 -12.65 2.24
CA LEU A 285 -23.37 -12.46 2.18
C LEU A 285 -22.89 -11.54 3.31
N PHE A 286 -23.53 -10.39 3.43
CA PHE A 286 -23.22 -9.39 4.45
C PHE A 286 -23.45 -9.93 5.87
N GLU A 287 -24.64 -10.50 6.14
CA GLU A 287 -25.00 -11.01 7.46
C GLU A 287 -24.12 -12.20 7.88
N PHE A 288 -23.79 -13.10 6.97
CA PHE A 288 -22.94 -14.24 7.29
C PHE A 288 -21.53 -13.81 7.67
N HIS A 289 -20.96 -12.83 6.97
CA HIS A 289 -19.65 -12.26 7.34
C HIS A 289 -19.70 -11.62 8.74
N ARG A 290 -20.72 -10.82 9.01
CA ARG A 290 -20.91 -10.18 10.30
C ARG A 290 -21.03 -11.21 11.43
N GLU A 291 -21.86 -12.24 11.25
CA GLU A 291 -22.07 -13.31 12.24
C GLU A 291 -20.79 -14.12 12.49
N GLU A 292 -20.06 -14.49 11.42
CA GLU A 292 -18.82 -15.26 11.56
C GLU A 292 -17.71 -14.46 12.25
N MET A 293 -17.64 -13.16 12.04
CA MET A 293 -16.71 -12.28 12.76
C MET A 293 -17.10 -12.18 14.24
N VAL A 294 -18.36 -11.85 14.54
CA VAL A 294 -18.86 -11.68 15.91
C VAL A 294 -18.70 -12.98 16.70
N LYS A 295 -19.01 -14.14 16.09
CA LYS A 295 -18.82 -15.46 16.70
C LYS A 295 -17.37 -15.72 17.13
N ARG A 296 -16.39 -15.11 16.47
CA ARG A 296 -14.96 -15.20 16.78
C ARG A 296 -14.47 -14.08 17.71
N GLY A 297 -15.38 -13.25 18.21
CA GLY A 297 -15.04 -12.09 19.04
C GLY A 297 -14.38 -10.93 18.28
N ILE A 298 -14.53 -10.90 16.96
CA ILE A 298 -14.03 -9.83 16.10
C ILE A 298 -15.12 -8.78 15.95
N ALA A 299 -14.80 -7.53 16.24
CA ALA A 299 -15.75 -6.43 16.10
C ALA A 299 -16.08 -6.16 14.63
N TRP A 300 -17.37 -6.00 14.32
CA TRP A 300 -17.81 -5.52 13.02
C TRP A 300 -17.65 -4.00 12.94
N PRO A 301 -17.11 -3.43 11.85
CA PRO A 301 -16.99 -1.97 11.69
C PRO A 301 -18.37 -1.32 11.64
N GLU A 302 -18.64 -0.34 12.52
CA GLU A 302 -19.97 0.31 12.60
C GLU A 302 -20.40 0.97 11.30
N GLY A 303 -19.46 1.55 10.54
CA GLY A 303 -19.73 2.23 9.26
C GLY A 303 -19.94 1.27 8.08
N LEU A 304 -19.60 -0.01 8.22
CA LEU A 304 -19.64 -0.97 7.12
C LEU A 304 -21.06 -1.52 6.93
N THR A 305 -21.75 -0.95 5.97
CA THR A 305 -23.08 -1.39 5.49
C THR A 305 -22.97 -2.07 4.14
N LEU A 306 -24.03 -2.73 3.69
CA LEU A 306 -24.09 -3.34 2.36
C LEU A 306 -23.92 -2.27 1.26
N GLU A 307 -24.51 -1.10 1.45
CA GLU A 307 -24.42 0.03 0.52
C GLU A 307 -22.98 0.58 0.48
N ALA A 308 -22.34 0.76 1.65
CA ALA A 308 -20.96 1.24 1.74
C ALA A 308 -20.00 0.25 1.06
N TRP A 309 -20.19 -1.06 1.30
CA TRP A 309 -19.39 -2.09 0.64
C TRP A 309 -19.59 -2.09 -0.88
N ALA A 310 -20.83 -2.02 -1.36
CA ALA A 310 -21.13 -1.98 -2.78
C ALA A 310 -20.57 -0.72 -3.49
N ALA A 311 -20.55 0.41 -2.79
CA ALA A 311 -20.02 1.67 -3.31
C ALA A 311 -18.48 1.72 -3.35
N ALA A 312 -17.81 0.98 -2.48
CA ALA A 312 -16.35 1.03 -2.33
C ALA A 312 -15.57 0.46 -3.52
N GLY A 313 -16.22 -0.30 -4.40
CA GLY A 313 -15.54 -0.97 -5.50
C GLY A 313 -14.66 -2.14 -5.04
N LEU A 314 -13.71 -2.52 -5.89
CA LEU A 314 -12.86 -3.71 -5.66
C LEU A 314 -11.46 -3.35 -5.24
N ASP A 315 -10.90 -2.29 -5.82
CA ASP A 315 -9.49 -1.92 -5.71
C ASP A 315 -9.35 -0.40 -5.83
N TRP A 316 -8.43 0.17 -5.06
CA TRP A 316 -8.13 1.59 -5.03
C TRP A 316 -6.65 1.84 -5.27
N HIS A 317 -6.37 2.67 -6.26
CA HIS A 317 -5.07 3.30 -6.42
C HIS A 317 -5.06 4.65 -5.68
N ILE A 318 -4.23 4.76 -4.66
CA ILE A 318 -3.96 6.02 -3.96
C ILE A 318 -2.61 6.53 -4.46
N PHE A 319 -2.65 7.58 -5.28
CA PHE A 319 -1.44 8.15 -5.88
C PHE A 319 -0.39 8.50 -4.80
N PRO A 320 0.93 8.34 -5.06
CA PRO A 320 1.50 7.85 -6.31
C PRO A 320 1.57 6.33 -6.41
N ASN A 321 1.62 5.59 -5.31
CA ASN A 321 2.19 4.26 -5.30
C ASN A 321 1.56 3.30 -4.27
N SER A 322 0.41 3.64 -3.74
CA SER A 322 -0.31 2.79 -2.79
C SER A 322 -1.57 2.20 -3.43
N ILE A 323 -1.81 0.91 -3.19
CA ILE A 323 -2.96 0.19 -3.72
C ILE A 323 -3.62 -0.58 -2.57
N VAL A 324 -4.94 -0.57 -2.49
CA VAL A 324 -5.69 -1.27 -1.46
C VAL A 324 -6.93 -1.96 -1.99
N LEU A 325 -7.08 -3.23 -1.67
CA LEU A 325 -8.24 -4.06 -1.97
C LEU A 325 -8.96 -4.34 -0.63
N PRO A 326 -10.02 -3.59 -0.30
CA PRO A 326 -10.74 -3.76 0.96
C PRO A 326 -11.73 -4.92 0.88
N THR A 327 -11.87 -5.67 1.97
CA THR A 327 -12.88 -6.70 2.13
C THR A 327 -13.52 -6.63 3.51
N PHE A 328 -14.54 -7.48 3.79
CA PHE A 328 -15.24 -7.47 5.08
C PHE A 328 -14.33 -7.75 6.26
N ASP A 329 -13.46 -8.74 6.13
CA ASP A 329 -12.62 -9.26 7.20
C ASP A 329 -11.15 -8.81 7.12
N GLY A 330 -10.78 -8.05 6.08
CA GLY A 330 -9.42 -7.56 5.92
C GLY A 330 -9.18 -6.66 4.72
N ALA A 331 -7.93 -6.55 4.33
CA ALA A 331 -7.51 -5.87 3.10
C ALA A 331 -6.17 -6.44 2.61
N LEU A 332 -5.96 -6.38 1.31
CA LEU A 332 -4.64 -6.51 0.72
C LEU A 332 -4.14 -5.11 0.38
N TRP A 333 -2.94 -4.75 0.84
CA TRP A 333 -2.40 -3.42 0.68
C TRP A 333 -1.00 -3.47 0.09
N TYR A 334 -0.73 -2.63 -0.91
CA TYR A 334 0.56 -2.55 -1.58
C TYR A 334 1.16 -1.16 -1.46
N ARG A 335 2.48 -1.10 -1.52
CA ARG A 335 3.25 0.11 -1.78
C ARG A 335 4.42 -0.23 -2.69
N MET A 336 4.57 0.51 -3.78
CA MET A 336 5.61 0.30 -4.78
C MET A 336 6.46 1.56 -4.91
N ARG A 337 7.76 1.47 -4.67
CA ARG A 337 8.67 2.62 -4.69
C ARG A 337 9.98 2.30 -5.40
N PRO A 338 10.70 3.30 -5.95
CA PRO A 338 11.99 3.07 -6.58
C PRO A 338 12.99 2.46 -5.59
N ASN A 339 13.92 1.68 -6.09
CA ASN A 339 15.03 1.12 -5.34
C ASN A 339 16.32 1.85 -5.71
N GLY A 340 16.60 2.98 -5.04
CA GLY A 340 17.72 3.86 -5.38
C GLY A 340 17.63 4.38 -6.81
N ASP A 341 18.77 4.49 -7.47
CA ASP A 341 18.88 5.08 -8.82
C ASP A 341 18.63 4.09 -9.95
N ASP A 342 18.43 2.82 -9.66
CA ASP A 342 18.19 1.81 -10.68
C ASP A 342 16.74 1.90 -11.20
N PRO A 343 16.52 2.39 -12.44
CA PRO A 343 15.19 2.49 -13.01
C PRO A 343 14.53 1.14 -13.29
N ASP A 344 15.29 0.04 -13.22
CA ASP A 344 14.83 -1.32 -13.44
C ASP A 344 14.68 -2.11 -12.14
N SER A 345 14.72 -1.43 -11.02
CA SER A 345 14.53 -2.02 -9.72
C SER A 345 13.55 -1.21 -8.88
N SER A 346 12.72 -1.90 -8.13
CA SER A 346 11.78 -1.28 -7.21
C SER A 346 11.61 -2.11 -5.93
N ILE A 347 11.08 -1.49 -4.91
CA ILE A 347 10.70 -2.14 -3.66
C ILE A 347 9.20 -2.23 -3.62
N VAL A 348 8.69 -3.45 -3.56
CA VAL A 348 7.26 -3.76 -3.44
C VAL A 348 6.99 -4.27 -2.04
N ASP A 349 6.30 -3.49 -1.25
CA ASP A 349 5.80 -3.92 0.05
C ASP A 349 4.35 -4.38 -0.11
N ILE A 350 4.02 -5.53 0.47
CA ILE A 350 2.69 -6.14 0.41
C ILE A 350 2.28 -6.53 1.83
N TRP A 351 1.09 -6.12 2.24
CA TRP A 351 0.50 -6.48 3.53
C TRP A 351 -0.85 -7.18 3.34
N SER A 352 -1.00 -8.37 3.92
CA SER A 352 -2.32 -8.88 4.26
C SER A 352 -2.71 -8.29 5.60
N LEU A 353 -3.76 -7.51 5.62
CA LEU A 353 -4.32 -6.94 6.83
C LEU A 353 -5.60 -7.68 7.18
N GLY A 354 -5.78 -8.00 8.46
CA GLY A 354 -6.96 -8.68 8.96
C GLY A 354 -7.51 -8.03 10.22
N ARG A 355 -8.71 -8.48 10.61
CA ARG A 355 -9.35 -8.13 11.87
C ARG A 355 -9.22 -9.28 12.84
N PHE A 356 -8.93 -8.97 14.08
CA PHE A 356 -8.67 -9.95 15.12
C PHE A 356 -9.47 -9.61 16.39
N PRO A 357 -9.80 -10.60 17.23
CA PRO A 357 -10.31 -10.32 18.55
C PRO A 357 -9.24 -9.58 19.38
N PRO A 358 -9.62 -8.86 20.43
CA PRO A 358 -8.67 -8.17 21.30
C PRO A 358 -7.52 -9.08 21.75
N GLY A 359 -6.27 -8.67 21.48
CA GLY A 359 -5.06 -9.43 21.79
C GLY A 359 -4.79 -10.64 20.88
N GLY A 360 -5.64 -10.91 19.87
CA GLY A 360 -5.50 -12.04 18.96
C GLY A 360 -4.68 -11.78 17.70
N ALA A 361 -4.25 -10.56 17.46
CA ALA A 361 -3.42 -10.25 16.28
C ALA A 361 -2.04 -10.91 16.38
N PRO A 362 -1.54 -11.51 15.30
CA PRO A 362 -0.20 -12.12 15.30
C PRO A 362 0.88 -11.03 15.39
N VAL A 363 2.04 -11.42 15.90
CA VAL A 363 3.27 -10.60 15.78
C VAL A 363 3.90 -10.91 14.43
N VAL A 364 3.86 -9.92 13.53
CA VAL A 364 4.35 -10.08 12.16
C VAL A 364 5.73 -9.45 12.01
N GLN A 365 6.63 -10.16 11.37
CA GLN A 365 7.91 -9.65 10.92
C GLN A 365 7.89 -9.47 9.40
N GLN A 366 8.61 -8.48 8.92
CA GLN A 366 8.81 -8.25 7.49
C GLN A 366 9.69 -9.35 6.90
N GLU A 367 9.18 -10.04 5.89
CA GLU A 367 9.94 -11.00 5.09
C GLU A 367 10.39 -10.32 3.80
N THR A 368 11.68 -10.43 3.45
CA THR A 368 12.23 -9.76 2.26
C THR A 368 12.76 -10.77 1.26
N PHE A 369 12.33 -10.62 0.02
CA PHE A 369 12.65 -11.47 -1.13
C PHE A 369 13.43 -10.65 -2.17
N ARG A 370 14.51 -11.21 -2.73
CA ARG A 370 15.30 -10.56 -3.79
C ARG A 370 14.99 -11.19 -5.13
N GLY A 371 14.16 -10.47 -5.92
CA GLY A 371 13.62 -10.94 -7.19
C GLY A 371 12.37 -11.81 -7.05
N PHE A 372 11.65 -11.99 -8.16
CA PHE A 372 10.42 -12.77 -8.19
C PHE A 372 10.65 -14.27 -7.98
N ASP A 373 11.80 -14.80 -8.42
CA ASP A 373 12.13 -16.21 -8.19
C ASP A 373 12.26 -16.56 -6.71
N ALA A 374 12.74 -15.63 -5.88
CA ALA A 374 12.82 -15.83 -4.43
C ALA A 374 11.45 -15.78 -3.75
N PHE A 375 10.46 -15.16 -4.40
CA PHE A 375 9.09 -15.07 -3.92
C PHE A 375 8.24 -16.30 -4.30
N ARG A 376 8.77 -17.20 -5.10
CA ARG A 376 8.07 -18.43 -5.55
C ARG A 376 7.55 -19.24 -4.36
N ASP A 377 6.37 -19.83 -4.53
CA ASP A 377 5.64 -20.61 -3.52
C ASP A 377 5.16 -19.78 -2.30
N GLN A 378 5.16 -18.45 -2.39
CA GLN A 378 4.67 -17.57 -1.34
C GLN A 378 3.22 -17.14 -1.53
N CYS A 379 2.80 -16.95 -2.77
CA CYS A 379 1.47 -16.44 -3.10
C CYS A 379 1.17 -16.72 -4.58
N GLU A 380 0.52 -17.85 -4.85
CA GLU A 380 0.27 -18.35 -6.21
C GLU A 380 -0.37 -17.30 -7.12
N PHE A 381 -1.36 -16.56 -6.65
CA PHE A 381 -2.04 -15.55 -7.43
C PHE A 381 -1.10 -14.40 -7.86
N LEU A 382 -0.29 -13.89 -6.93
CA LEU A 382 0.67 -12.81 -7.25
C LEU A 382 1.85 -13.29 -8.09
N GLU A 383 2.18 -14.57 -8.01
CA GLU A 383 3.25 -15.15 -8.84
C GLU A 383 2.87 -15.19 -10.33
N GLU A 384 1.58 -15.36 -10.63
CA GLU A 384 1.06 -15.25 -11.99
C GLU A 384 1.27 -13.83 -12.56
N ASP A 385 1.04 -12.79 -11.76
CA ASP A 385 1.33 -11.40 -12.12
C ASP A 385 2.82 -11.18 -12.35
N PHE A 386 3.65 -11.55 -11.38
CA PHE A 386 5.09 -11.33 -11.41
C PHE A 386 5.78 -12.06 -12.57
N ALA A 387 5.23 -13.18 -13.04
CA ALA A 387 5.75 -13.90 -14.20
C ALA A 387 5.77 -13.04 -15.48
N ASN A 388 4.89 -12.06 -15.60
CA ASN A 388 4.80 -11.17 -16.75
C ASN A 388 5.57 -9.86 -16.58
N ILE A 389 5.69 -9.34 -15.36
CA ILE A 389 6.19 -7.97 -15.05
C ILE A 389 7.60 -7.73 -15.62
N GLU A 390 8.53 -8.67 -15.42
CA GLU A 390 9.90 -8.50 -15.92
C GLU A 390 9.95 -8.46 -17.45
N ALA A 391 9.15 -9.28 -18.11
CA ALA A 391 9.08 -9.30 -19.57
C ALA A 391 8.45 -8.02 -20.12
N VAL A 392 7.43 -7.48 -19.46
CA VAL A 392 6.82 -6.18 -19.78
C VAL A 392 7.85 -5.07 -19.63
N ASN A 393 8.53 -5.00 -18.48
CA ASN A 393 9.57 -3.99 -18.20
C ASN A 393 10.68 -4.00 -19.28
N ARG A 394 11.12 -5.17 -19.72
CA ARG A 394 12.08 -5.30 -20.82
C ARG A 394 11.49 -4.90 -22.17
N GLY A 395 10.26 -5.34 -22.47
CA GLY A 395 9.57 -5.08 -23.73
C GLY A 395 9.33 -3.58 -23.98
N MET A 396 9.00 -2.83 -22.93
CA MET A 396 8.76 -1.38 -23.01
C MET A 396 10.00 -0.59 -23.47
N LYS A 397 11.20 -1.13 -23.30
CA LYS A 397 12.47 -0.52 -23.76
C LYS A 397 12.81 -0.81 -25.22
N SER A 398 12.06 -1.69 -25.86
CA SER A 398 12.28 -2.05 -27.27
C SER A 398 12.02 -0.83 -28.16
N ARG A 399 12.90 -0.60 -29.14
CA ARG A 399 12.67 0.41 -30.18
C ARG A 399 11.40 0.14 -31.03
N GLY A 400 10.88 -1.07 -31.00
CA GLY A 400 9.65 -1.46 -31.67
C GLY A 400 8.39 -1.11 -30.86
N PHE A 401 8.51 -0.83 -29.57
CA PHE A 401 7.39 -0.41 -28.73
C PHE A 401 7.11 1.07 -28.94
N ARG A 402 5.88 1.40 -29.33
CA ARG A 402 5.48 2.76 -29.71
C ARG A 402 4.68 3.49 -28.63
N GLY A 403 4.59 2.92 -27.45
CA GLY A 403 3.78 3.40 -26.32
C GLY A 403 2.63 2.45 -26.00
N ALA A 404 2.10 2.55 -24.80
CA ALA A 404 0.97 1.75 -24.36
C ALA A 404 -0.32 2.15 -25.10
N MET A 405 -1.12 1.16 -25.47
CA MET A 405 -2.48 1.34 -25.99
C MET A 405 -3.45 0.85 -24.92
N LEU A 406 -3.86 1.77 -24.07
CA LEU A 406 -4.70 1.47 -22.92
C LEU A 406 -6.17 1.26 -23.33
N ASN A 407 -6.83 0.29 -22.71
CA ASN A 407 -8.27 0.10 -22.83
C ASN A 407 -8.98 1.26 -22.08
N PRO A 408 -9.79 2.09 -22.79
CA PRO A 408 -10.34 3.31 -22.19
C PRO A 408 -11.36 3.07 -21.09
N VAL A 409 -11.81 1.83 -20.90
CA VAL A 409 -12.79 1.45 -19.88
C VAL A 409 -12.13 0.73 -18.70
N GLN A 410 -11.33 -0.29 -18.98
CA GLN A 410 -10.76 -1.13 -17.92
C GLN A 410 -9.42 -0.60 -17.40
N GLU A 411 -8.70 0.22 -18.19
CA GLU A 411 -7.41 0.82 -17.84
C GLU A 411 -7.47 2.35 -17.68
N ALA A 412 -8.66 2.90 -17.40
CA ALA A 412 -8.81 4.34 -17.17
C ALA A 412 -8.01 4.83 -15.94
N ALA A 413 -7.88 4.02 -14.90
CA ALA A 413 -7.04 4.32 -13.74
C ALA A 413 -5.56 4.38 -14.12
N VAL A 414 -5.08 3.50 -15.02
CA VAL A 414 -3.70 3.54 -15.54
C VAL A 414 -3.46 4.83 -16.33
N ALA A 415 -4.40 5.21 -17.18
CA ALA A 415 -4.30 6.46 -17.95
C ALA A 415 -4.26 7.68 -17.01
N ASN A 416 -5.10 7.68 -15.96
CA ASN A 416 -5.11 8.74 -14.94
C ASN A 416 -3.78 8.80 -14.17
N PHE A 417 -3.26 7.66 -13.73
CA PHE A 417 -1.95 7.59 -13.04
C PHE A 417 -0.85 8.29 -13.84
N HIS A 418 -0.74 7.97 -15.13
CA HIS A 418 0.28 8.61 -15.99
C HIS A 418 0.01 10.10 -16.21
N ALA A 419 -1.25 10.51 -16.40
CA ALA A 419 -1.59 11.92 -16.55
C ALA A 419 -1.29 12.74 -15.29
N VAL A 420 -1.53 12.18 -14.11
CA VAL A 420 -1.19 12.81 -12.82
C VAL A 420 0.33 12.90 -12.68
N LEU A 421 1.04 11.81 -12.94
CA LEU A 421 2.50 11.76 -12.89
C LEU A 421 3.11 12.83 -13.81
N ASP A 422 2.64 12.94 -15.05
CA ASP A 422 3.11 13.94 -16.01
C ASP A 422 2.90 15.38 -15.49
N ARG A 423 1.80 15.65 -14.75
CA ARG A 423 1.58 16.97 -14.12
C ARG A 423 2.64 17.28 -13.07
N TYR A 424 2.98 16.33 -12.20
CA TYR A 424 4.06 16.52 -11.22
C TYR A 424 5.41 16.73 -11.88
N LEU A 425 5.72 15.95 -12.92
CA LEU A 425 7.00 16.02 -13.61
C LEU A 425 7.16 17.28 -14.49
N ALA A 426 6.06 17.87 -14.96
CA ALA A 426 6.06 19.12 -15.76
C ALA A 426 6.32 20.38 -14.93
N VAL A 427 6.05 20.36 -13.62
CA VAL A 427 6.26 21.52 -12.73
C VAL A 427 7.75 21.71 -12.49
N GLU A 428 8.28 22.91 -12.73
CA GLU A 428 9.67 23.24 -12.37
C GLU A 428 9.85 23.24 -10.84
N PRO A 429 11.05 22.87 -10.37
CA PRO A 429 11.33 22.76 -8.93
C PRO A 429 11.21 24.09 -8.19
#